data_7c71f7cd3d263fa538341477800ca992
#
_entry.id   7c71f7cd3d263fa538341477800ca992
#
_cell.length_a   1.000
_cell.length_b   1.000
_cell.length_c   1.000
_cell.angle_alpha   90.00
_cell.angle_beta   90.00
_cell.angle_gamma   90.00
#
_symmetry.space_group_name_H-M   'P 1'
#
loop_
_entity.id
_entity.type
_entity.pdbx_description
1 polymer ?
#
loop_
_entity_poly.entity_id
_entity_poly.type
_entity_poly.pdbx_seq_one_letter_code
_entity_poly.pdbx_strand_id
1 'polypeptide(L)'
;MTRSVPMHRALRVTLLAAAVATLGTLTPYLPAATAAAAQSSAAIAWQEASGDADIDRAFQQAAAEKKPVLLYWGAKWCPPCNQLKATLFNRADFIEQSRAFVAVHIDGDNPGAQRLGARFKVRGYPTMILFNNQRQELTRLPGEADAAQVLQVLQLGLARGRPVKAVLADAQAGRKLSASEWKLLGFYGWDTDEQQLVPASQRPALLARLAQASQGVDDDTSTRLWLKALASAGEGGQPPKADAALRARIDKVLADPAASRVQVDVIANSADDIAVALAPTAGPDRQALITRLDAALKRFQADATLSRADRLQALLARVELARLDQPKTELRPKLDPALLAEVKAAAARTDQEATDGYERQAVITSAAHVLGRAGLWTDSDALLKASLAKSHSPYYLMSYLGGNARKQGRTEEALRWYEEAFNRSEGPATRLQWGSNYLGALVELTPQDSARIEKAASQLLAEAEKDKGAFYERSARSLQKVGSQLTAWNAKGQHADSLKRLRAQLDGVCAKQSEASDKAVCEGLLKKG
;
A
#
# COMPACT_ATOMS: atom_id res chain seq x y z
N MET A 1 -16.55 35.80 -59.56
CA MET A 1 -15.64 35.44 -60.68
C MET A 1 -15.12 34.05 -60.30
N THR A 2 -15.84 32.99 -60.65
CA THR A 2 -15.95 32.16 -61.83
C THR A 2 -14.61 31.60 -62.30
N ARG A 3 -14.43 30.31 -62.19
CA ARG A 3 -14.25 29.23 -63.19
C ARG A 3 -13.49 28.07 -62.52
N SER A 4 -14.02 26.88 -62.36
CA SER A 4 -14.48 25.84 -63.31
C SER A 4 -13.42 24.75 -63.56
N VAL A 5 -13.84 23.53 -63.25
CA VAL A 5 -13.35 22.13 -63.45
C VAL A 5 -13.12 21.85 -64.98
N PRO A 6 -12.33 20.83 -65.43
CA PRO A 6 -12.87 19.50 -65.70
C PRO A 6 -11.86 18.33 -65.44
N MET A 7 -12.26 17.18 -64.99
CA MET A 7 -12.93 15.94 -65.51
C MET A 7 -12.30 15.22 -66.69
N HIS A 8 -12.16 13.88 -66.53
CA HIS A 8 -11.97 12.74 -67.43
C HIS A 8 -10.55 12.28 -67.79
N ARG A 9 -10.20 11.00 -67.59
CA ARG A 9 -10.56 9.87 -68.49
C ARG A 9 -10.20 8.50 -67.85
N ALA A 10 -11.16 7.59 -67.95
CA ALA A 10 -10.97 6.16 -67.81
C ALA A 10 -10.31 5.52 -69.03
N LEU A 11 -9.52 4.47 -68.84
CA LEU A 11 -9.13 3.55 -69.91
C LEU A 11 -9.26 2.09 -69.43
N ARG A 12 -10.22 1.40 -70.05
CA ARG A 12 -10.36 -0.06 -70.03
C ARG A 12 -9.36 -0.65 -71.01
N VAL A 13 -8.68 -1.75 -70.65
CA VAL A 13 -8.08 -2.66 -71.62
C VAL A 13 -8.38 -4.11 -71.23
N THR A 14 -8.76 -4.84 -72.23
CA THR A 14 -9.44 -6.13 -72.31
C THR A 14 -8.43 -7.29 -72.25
N LEU A 15 -8.99 -8.43 -71.82
CA LEU A 15 -8.41 -9.79 -71.74
C LEU A 15 -7.73 -10.26 -73.05
N LEU A 16 -6.63 -11.04 -72.88
CA LEU A 16 -6.29 -12.14 -73.81
C LEU A 16 -5.79 -13.34 -72.99
N ALA A 17 -6.49 -14.45 -73.15
CA ALA A 17 -6.12 -15.74 -72.63
C ALA A 17 -5.08 -16.43 -73.55
N ALA A 18 -4.05 -16.97 -72.95
CA ALA A 18 -3.18 -17.95 -73.64
C ALA A 18 -2.98 -19.15 -72.67
N ALA A 19 -3.52 -20.29 -73.08
CA ALA A 19 -3.33 -21.58 -72.45
C ALA A 19 -1.96 -22.16 -72.85
N VAL A 20 -1.13 -22.50 -71.84
CA VAL A 20 0.06 -23.36 -72.07
C VAL A 20 -0.04 -24.49 -71.06
N ALA A 21 -0.22 -25.71 -71.57
CA ALA A 21 -0.17 -26.94 -70.81
C ALA A 21 1.29 -27.34 -70.54
N THR A 22 1.68 -27.50 -69.30
CA THR A 22 2.92 -28.16 -68.92
C THR A 22 2.67 -29.20 -67.84
N LEU A 23 3.18 -30.40 -68.08
CA LEU A 23 3.13 -31.60 -67.28
C LEU A 23 3.61 -31.30 -65.84
N GLY A 24 2.77 -31.61 -64.86
CA GLY A 24 3.11 -31.52 -63.43
C GLY A 24 3.83 -32.76 -62.95
N THR A 25 4.98 -32.56 -62.32
CA THR A 25 5.58 -33.52 -61.39
C THR A 25 4.95 -33.41 -60.02
N LEU A 26 4.26 -34.45 -59.59
CA LEU A 26 3.72 -34.60 -58.22
C LEU A 26 4.89 -34.72 -57.23
N THR A 27 5.16 -33.62 -56.48
CA THR A 27 5.93 -33.71 -55.23
C THR A 27 4.95 -33.87 -54.08
N PRO A 28 5.19 -34.82 -53.13
CA PRO A 28 4.30 -34.96 -51.96
C PRO A 28 4.45 -33.76 -51.04
N TYR A 29 3.38 -33.01 -50.85
CA TYR A 29 3.28 -32.01 -49.78
C TYR A 29 3.25 -32.71 -48.43
N LEU A 30 4.36 -32.66 -47.71
CA LEU A 30 4.40 -32.93 -46.28
C LEU A 30 3.71 -31.73 -45.57
N PRO A 31 2.68 -31.94 -44.77
CA PRO A 31 2.13 -30.86 -43.97
C PRO A 31 3.22 -30.35 -43.01
N ALA A 32 3.61 -29.08 -43.17
CA ALA A 32 4.41 -28.39 -42.19
C ALA A 32 3.65 -28.48 -40.86
N ALA A 33 4.18 -29.23 -39.89
CA ALA A 33 3.73 -29.19 -38.52
C ALA A 33 3.89 -27.75 -38.06
N THR A 34 2.80 -27.00 -38.03
CA THR A 34 2.75 -25.74 -37.31
C THR A 34 3.03 -26.07 -35.86
N ALA A 35 4.28 -25.84 -35.45
CA ALA A 35 4.60 -25.75 -34.03
C ALA A 35 3.66 -24.67 -33.47
N ALA A 36 2.62 -25.11 -32.79
CA ALA A 36 1.83 -24.24 -31.95
C ALA A 36 2.83 -23.67 -30.93
N ALA A 37 3.30 -22.45 -31.19
CA ALA A 37 3.98 -21.68 -30.19
C ALA A 37 3.04 -21.64 -29.01
N ALA A 38 3.43 -22.30 -27.91
CA ALA A 38 2.73 -22.22 -26.66
C ALA A 38 2.59 -20.71 -26.37
N GLN A 39 1.37 -20.19 -26.51
CA GLN A 39 1.06 -18.82 -26.09
C GLN A 39 1.37 -18.81 -24.60
N SER A 40 2.51 -18.22 -24.25
CA SER A 40 2.87 -17.96 -22.86
C SER A 40 1.69 -17.21 -22.27
N SER A 41 1.13 -17.71 -21.17
CA SER A 41 0.03 -17.05 -20.48
C SER A 41 0.42 -15.59 -20.25
N ALA A 42 -0.39 -14.65 -20.77
CA ALA A 42 -0.14 -13.23 -20.67
C ALA A 42 -0.35 -12.66 -19.26
N ALA A 43 -0.42 -13.52 -18.23
CA ALA A 43 -0.73 -13.15 -16.84
C ALA A 43 0.07 -14.00 -15.85
N ILE A 44 0.24 -13.49 -14.63
CA ILE A 44 0.82 -14.22 -13.50
C ILE A 44 -0.12 -15.35 -13.08
N ALA A 45 0.41 -16.55 -12.89
CA ALA A 45 -0.36 -17.71 -12.42
C ALA A 45 -0.54 -17.68 -10.88
N TRP A 46 -1.34 -16.74 -10.40
CA TRP A 46 -1.64 -16.64 -8.97
C TRP A 46 -2.42 -17.85 -8.48
N GLN A 47 -2.00 -18.41 -7.34
CA GLN A 47 -2.75 -19.38 -6.55
C GLN A 47 -3.43 -18.62 -5.41
N GLU A 48 -4.76 -18.66 -5.37
CA GLU A 48 -5.50 -18.05 -4.27
C GLU A 48 -5.37 -18.91 -3.01
N ALA A 49 -5.05 -18.27 -1.88
CA ALA A 49 -4.93 -18.93 -0.59
C ALA A 49 -5.77 -18.22 0.47
N SER A 50 -6.49 -19.01 1.27
CA SER A 50 -7.30 -18.54 2.38
C SER A 50 -7.04 -19.31 3.69
N GLY A 51 -6.22 -20.34 3.67
CA GLY A 51 -5.91 -21.14 4.84
C GLY A 51 -4.56 -21.85 4.76
N ASP A 52 -4.18 -22.51 5.86
CA ASP A 52 -2.89 -23.20 5.99
C ASP A 52 -2.71 -24.30 4.94
N ALA A 53 -3.78 -25.03 4.60
CA ALA A 53 -3.71 -26.10 3.60
C ALA A 53 -3.32 -25.58 2.20
N ASP A 54 -3.78 -24.37 1.83
CA ASP A 54 -3.43 -23.75 0.56
C ASP A 54 -1.94 -23.37 0.52
N ILE A 55 -1.47 -22.79 1.62
CA ILE A 55 -0.06 -22.44 1.80
C ILE A 55 0.82 -23.70 1.76
N ASP A 56 0.38 -24.77 2.42
CA ASP A 56 1.13 -26.02 2.44
C ASP A 56 1.23 -26.65 1.05
N ARG A 57 0.15 -26.63 0.25
CA ARG A 57 0.18 -27.07 -1.16
C ARG A 57 1.18 -26.26 -2.00
N ALA A 58 1.15 -24.94 -1.85
CA ALA A 58 2.08 -24.06 -2.57
C ALA A 58 3.54 -24.37 -2.24
N PHE A 59 3.87 -24.60 -0.97
CA PHE A 59 5.22 -24.98 -0.56
C PHE A 59 5.59 -26.41 -0.97
N GLN A 60 4.65 -27.35 -1.01
CA GLN A 60 4.89 -28.70 -1.56
C GLN A 60 5.25 -28.65 -3.05
N GLN A 61 4.48 -27.87 -3.83
CA GLN A 61 4.79 -27.61 -5.23
C GLN A 61 6.16 -26.96 -5.39
N ALA A 62 6.44 -25.92 -4.62
CA ALA A 62 7.73 -25.21 -4.66
C ALA A 62 8.92 -26.14 -4.35
N ALA A 63 8.76 -27.07 -3.40
CA ALA A 63 9.77 -28.07 -3.09
C ALA A 63 9.98 -29.06 -4.26
N ALA A 64 8.90 -29.54 -4.88
CA ALA A 64 8.95 -30.44 -6.03
C ALA A 64 9.60 -29.77 -7.27
N GLU A 65 9.25 -28.49 -7.52
CA GLU A 65 9.77 -27.71 -8.65
C GLU A 65 11.12 -27.02 -8.35
N LYS A 66 11.63 -27.11 -7.11
CA LYS A 66 12.81 -26.40 -6.61
C LYS A 66 12.75 -24.88 -6.81
N LYS A 67 11.56 -24.33 -6.70
CA LYS A 67 11.28 -22.90 -6.85
C LYS A 67 11.08 -22.21 -5.50
N PRO A 68 11.38 -20.89 -5.38
CA PRO A 68 10.90 -20.05 -4.29
C PRO A 68 9.38 -19.92 -4.30
N VAL A 69 8.82 -19.37 -3.20
CA VAL A 69 7.41 -19.00 -3.08
C VAL A 69 7.32 -17.50 -2.85
N LEU A 70 6.54 -16.79 -3.65
CA LEU A 70 6.16 -15.40 -3.41
C LEU A 70 4.75 -15.37 -2.84
N LEU A 71 4.60 -14.98 -1.58
CA LEU A 71 3.31 -14.70 -0.95
C LEU A 71 3.00 -13.21 -1.10
N TYR A 72 1.83 -12.88 -1.63
CA TYR A 72 1.33 -11.52 -1.76
C TYR A 72 0.00 -11.36 -1.00
N TRP A 73 -0.02 -10.47 -0.01
CA TRP A 73 -1.24 -10.03 0.66
C TRP A 73 -1.74 -8.73 0.06
N GLY A 74 -3.01 -8.74 -0.32
CA GLY A 74 -3.71 -7.57 -0.81
C GLY A 74 -5.13 -7.49 -0.29
N ALA A 75 -5.85 -6.46 -0.71
CA ALA A 75 -7.30 -6.34 -0.57
C ALA A 75 -7.88 -5.56 -1.75
N LYS A 76 -9.13 -5.86 -2.11
CA LYS A 76 -9.82 -5.23 -3.25
C LYS A 76 -9.87 -3.70 -3.15
N TRP A 77 -10.14 -3.18 -1.95
CA TRP A 77 -10.27 -1.75 -1.67
C TRP A 77 -8.93 -1.00 -1.52
N CYS A 78 -7.85 -1.71 -1.24
CA CYS A 78 -6.55 -1.14 -0.85
C CYS A 78 -5.90 -0.35 -2.00
N PRO A 79 -5.70 0.99 -1.91
CA PRO A 79 -5.15 1.79 -3.00
C PRO A 79 -3.75 1.36 -3.43
N PRO A 80 -2.74 1.14 -2.56
CA PRO A 80 -1.42 0.70 -3.01
C PRO A 80 -1.43 -0.73 -3.57
N CYS A 81 -2.36 -1.60 -3.14
CA CYS A 81 -2.56 -2.92 -3.77
C CYS A 81 -3.07 -2.77 -5.22
N ASN A 82 -3.98 -1.84 -5.45
CA ASN A 82 -4.49 -1.52 -6.76
C ASN A 82 -3.42 -0.86 -7.65
N GLN A 83 -2.54 -0.05 -7.06
CA GLN A 83 -1.36 0.47 -7.77
C GLN A 83 -0.46 -0.66 -8.26
N LEU A 84 -0.13 -1.66 -7.43
CA LEU A 84 0.65 -2.82 -7.86
C LEU A 84 -0.02 -3.58 -9.01
N LYS A 85 -1.35 -3.75 -8.95
CA LYS A 85 -2.11 -4.38 -10.05
C LYS A 85 -2.04 -3.56 -11.34
N ALA A 86 -2.14 -2.24 -11.27
CA ALA A 86 -2.08 -1.35 -12.42
C ALA A 86 -0.66 -1.19 -13.00
N THR A 87 0.39 -1.38 -12.20
CA THR A 87 1.77 -1.09 -12.59
C THR A 87 2.65 -2.34 -12.65
N LEU A 88 2.98 -2.94 -11.52
CA LEU A 88 3.93 -4.05 -11.42
C LEU A 88 3.41 -5.34 -12.05
N PHE A 89 2.20 -5.77 -11.68
CA PHE A 89 1.67 -7.09 -12.08
C PHE A 89 1.28 -7.18 -13.56
N ASN A 90 1.15 -6.03 -14.23
CA ASN A 90 0.91 -5.94 -15.68
C ASN A 90 2.19 -5.78 -16.51
N ARG A 91 3.37 -5.68 -15.88
CA ARG A 91 4.63 -5.57 -16.58
C ARG A 91 5.05 -6.91 -17.20
N ALA A 92 5.44 -6.89 -18.45
CA ALA A 92 5.88 -8.09 -19.16
C ALA A 92 7.11 -8.76 -18.51
N ASP A 93 8.05 -7.96 -18.01
CA ASP A 93 9.25 -8.45 -17.30
C ASP A 93 8.91 -9.09 -15.94
N PHE A 94 7.93 -8.57 -15.20
CA PHE A 94 7.46 -9.19 -13.96
C PHE A 94 6.67 -10.48 -14.23
N ILE A 95 5.81 -10.50 -15.25
CA ILE A 95 5.07 -11.70 -15.68
C ILE A 95 6.05 -12.82 -16.09
N GLU A 96 7.09 -12.49 -16.84
CA GLU A 96 8.14 -13.45 -17.20
C GLU A 96 8.88 -13.96 -15.97
N GLN A 97 9.29 -13.05 -15.08
CA GLN A 97 9.97 -13.40 -13.84
C GLN A 97 9.11 -14.26 -12.90
N SER A 98 7.78 -14.07 -12.94
CA SER A 98 6.85 -14.84 -12.08
C SER A 98 6.88 -16.34 -12.34
N ARG A 99 7.40 -16.80 -13.46
CA ARG A 99 7.62 -18.23 -13.78
C ARG A 99 8.72 -18.86 -12.95
N ALA A 100 9.60 -18.06 -12.36
CA ALA A 100 10.71 -18.51 -11.53
C ALA A 100 10.29 -18.84 -10.08
N PHE A 101 9.06 -18.57 -9.68
CA PHE A 101 8.55 -18.84 -8.33
C PHE A 101 7.09 -19.33 -8.37
N VAL A 102 6.65 -19.94 -7.29
CA VAL A 102 5.24 -20.22 -7.04
C VAL A 102 4.59 -18.94 -6.50
N ALA A 103 3.65 -18.36 -7.25
CA ALA A 103 2.97 -17.12 -6.91
C ALA A 103 1.69 -17.43 -6.11
N VAL A 104 1.57 -16.91 -4.90
CA VAL A 104 0.40 -17.10 -4.02
C VAL A 104 -0.18 -15.74 -3.65
N HIS A 105 -1.48 -15.56 -3.90
CA HIS A 105 -2.23 -14.37 -3.51
C HIS A 105 -3.14 -14.69 -2.32
N ILE A 106 -3.10 -13.83 -1.31
CA ILE A 106 -3.97 -13.87 -0.15
C ILE A 106 -4.78 -12.57 -0.11
N ASP A 107 -6.09 -12.66 -0.40
CA ASP A 107 -6.99 -11.54 -0.16
C ASP A 107 -7.23 -11.44 1.35
N GLY A 108 -6.80 -10.32 1.94
CA GLY A 108 -6.92 -10.07 3.37
C GLY A 108 -8.35 -10.01 3.91
N ASP A 109 -9.35 -10.00 3.04
CA ASP A 109 -10.77 -10.03 3.39
C ASP A 109 -11.37 -11.45 3.31
N ASN A 110 -10.64 -12.42 2.79
CA ASN A 110 -11.11 -13.81 2.79
C ASN A 110 -11.11 -14.40 4.20
N PRO A 111 -12.07 -15.30 4.51
CA PRO A 111 -12.04 -16.07 5.75
C PRO A 111 -10.70 -16.80 5.91
N GLY A 112 -10.09 -16.70 7.10
CA GLY A 112 -8.79 -17.32 7.38
C GLY A 112 -7.56 -16.46 7.03
N ALA A 113 -7.68 -15.46 6.16
CA ALA A 113 -6.55 -14.59 5.78
C ALA A 113 -5.92 -13.85 6.97
N GLN A 114 -6.71 -13.49 7.99
CA GLN A 114 -6.20 -12.83 9.19
C GLN A 114 -5.35 -13.80 10.05
N ARG A 115 -5.69 -15.09 10.11
CA ARG A 115 -4.86 -16.13 10.77
C ARG A 115 -3.53 -16.30 10.03
N LEU A 116 -3.57 -16.36 8.69
CA LEU A 116 -2.35 -16.37 7.89
C LEU A 116 -1.52 -15.10 8.11
N GLY A 117 -2.16 -13.93 8.21
CA GLY A 117 -1.50 -12.66 8.55
C GLY A 117 -0.74 -12.76 9.88
N ALA A 118 -1.36 -13.32 10.92
CA ALA A 118 -0.72 -13.54 12.23
C ALA A 118 0.47 -14.51 12.11
N ARG A 119 0.31 -15.64 11.39
CA ARG A 119 1.36 -16.63 11.15
C ARG A 119 2.59 -16.02 10.48
N PHE A 120 2.38 -15.19 9.44
CA PHE A 120 3.45 -14.60 8.64
C PHE A 120 3.83 -13.17 9.07
N LYS A 121 3.30 -12.70 10.21
CA LYS A 121 3.60 -11.37 10.75
C LYS A 121 3.34 -10.25 9.76
N VAL A 122 2.15 -10.25 9.15
CA VAL A 122 1.70 -9.26 8.16
C VAL A 122 0.87 -8.18 8.84
N ARG A 123 1.42 -6.99 8.95
CA ARG A 123 0.77 -5.84 9.61
C ARG A 123 -0.20 -5.07 8.71
N GLY A 124 0.08 -5.01 7.41
CA GLY A 124 -0.66 -4.18 6.46
C GLY A 124 -0.61 -4.68 5.02
N TYR A 125 -1.26 -3.97 4.13
CA TYR A 125 -1.33 -4.29 2.69
C TYR A 125 -0.87 -3.11 1.83
N PRO A 126 -0.15 -3.37 0.71
CA PRO A 126 0.31 -4.69 0.28
C PRO A 126 1.49 -5.20 1.12
N THR A 127 1.62 -6.51 1.24
CA THR A 127 2.83 -7.16 1.75
C THR A 127 3.21 -8.29 0.80
N MET A 128 4.45 -8.31 0.36
CA MET A 128 5.02 -9.38 -0.46
C MET A 128 6.19 -10.00 0.26
N ILE A 129 6.18 -11.34 0.43
CA ILE A 129 7.24 -12.06 1.13
C ILE A 129 7.76 -13.17 0.22
N LEU A 130 9.07 -13.16 -0.03
CA LEU A 130 9.74 -14.19 -0.79
C LEU A 130 10.34 -15.22 0.18
N PHE A 131 9.98 -16.49 -0.01
CA PHE A 131 10.51 -17.64 0.72
C PHE A 131 11.33 -18.54 -0.20
N ASN A 132 12.35 -19.20 0.34
CA ASN A 132 12.93 -20.34 -0.34
C ASN A 132 12.01 -21.59 -0.26
N ASN A 133 12.36 -22.66 -0.98
CA ASN A 133 11.61 -23.93 -0.97
C ASN A 133 11.70 -24.68 0.38
N GLN A 134 12.49 -24.21 1.34
CA GLN A 134 12.60 -24.69 2.71
C GLN A 134 11.78 -23.87 3.71
N ARG A 135 10.88 -23.02 3.23
CA ARG A 135 10.02 -22.13 4.03
C ARG A 135 10.78 -21.06 4.85
N GLN A 136 11.99 -20.70 4.45
CA GLN A 136 12.74 -19.63 5.10
C GLN A 136 12.52 -18.31 4.34
N GLU A 137 12.18 -17.25 5.05
CA GLU A 137 12.00 -15.91 4.47
C GLU A 137 13.34 -15.36 3.96
N LEU A 138 13.42 -15.11 2.65
CA LEU A 138 14.57 -14.51 2.00
C LEU A 138 14.54 -12.99 2.12
N THR A 139 13.39 -12.41 1.86
CA THR A 139 13.15 -10.97 2.00
C THR A 139 11.65 -10.67 2.07
N ARG A 140 11.32 -9.50 2.56
CA ARG A 140 9.99 -8.88 2.55
C ARG A 140 10.09 -7.58 1.77
N LEU A 141 9.28 -7.43 0.73
CA LEU A 141 9.34 -6.29 -0.16
C LEU A 141 8.55 -5.11 0.43
N PRO A 142 9.07 -3.88 0.37
CA PRO A 142 8.37 -2.71 0.85
C PRO A 142 7.17 -2.38 -0.06
N GLY A 143 6.06 -1.97 0.54
CA GLY A 143 4.84 -1.64 -0.17
C GLY A 143 4.90 -0.31 -0.94
N GLU A 144 5.82 0.59 -0.56
CA GLU A 144 5.95 1.92 -1.12
C GLU A 144 6.98 2.02 -2.27
N ALA A 145 7.81 0.98 -2.48
CA ALA A 145 8.80 1.00 -3.56
C ALA A 145 8.13 1.01 -4.93
N ASP A 146 8.70 1.75 -5.87
CA ASP A 146 8.20 1.75 -7.24
C ASP A 146 8.38 0.38 -7.92
N ALA A 147 7.62 0.14 -8.99
CA ALA A 147 7.58 -1.17 -9.66
C ALA A 147 8.96 -1.66 -10.13
N ALA A 148 9.85 -0.77 -10.57
CA ALA A 148 11.20 -1.13 -11.03
C ALA A 148 12.09 -1.55 -9.85
N GLN A 149 11.99 -0.85 -8.71
CA GLN A 149 12.72 -1.20 -7.49
C GLN A 149 12.26 -2.55 -6.93
N VAL A 150 10.95 -2.81 -6.86
CA VAL A 150 10.40 -4.10 -6.43
C VAL A 150 10.92 -5.23 -7.29
N LEU A 151 10.90 -5.06 -8.63
CA LEU A 151 11.41 -6.06 -9.57
C LEU A 151 12.89 -6.36 -9.32
N GLN A 152 13.72 -5.32 -9.14
CA GLN A 152 15.15 -5.47 -8.89
C GLN A 152 15.43 -6.23 -7.57
N VAL A 153 14.72 -5.89 -6.49
CA VAL A 153 14.89 -6.55 -5.18
C VAL A 153 14.43 -8.00 -5.24
N LEU A 154 13.34 -8.27 -5.95
CA LEU A 154 12.85 -9.64 -6.18
C LEU A 154 13.90 -10.46 -6.94
N GLN A 155 14.52 -9.91 -7.99
CA GLN A 155 15.60 -10.57 -8.73
C GLN A 155 16.78 -10.95 -7.83
N LEU A 156 17.20 -10.06 -6.92
CA LEU A 156 18.27 -10.36 -5.96
C LEU A 156 17.88 -11.50 -5.02
N GLY A 157 16.64 -11.53 -4.54
CA GLY A 157 16.14 -12.62 -3.70
C GLY A 157 16.09 -13.96 -4.43
N LEU A 158 15.67 -13.97 -5.69
CA LEU A 158 15.61 -15.16 -6.55
C LEU A 158 17.00 -15.70 -6.92
N ALA A 159 18.01 -14.84 -7.02
CA ALA A 159 19.40 -15.20 -7.34
C ALA A 159 20.18 -15.87 -6.18
N ARG A 160 19.54 -16.75 -5.40
CA ARG A 160 20.09 -17.46 -4.24
C ARG A 160 20.32 -16.58 -3.00
N GLY A 161 19.32 -15.72 -2.68
CA GLY A 161 19.33 -14.97 -1.42
C GLY A 161 19.41 -15.90 -0.20
N ARG A 162 20.19 -15.50 0.81
CA ARG A 162 20.17 -16.17 2.13
C ARG A 162 18.98 -15.67 2.95
N PRO A 163 18.49 -16.46 3.93
CA PRO A 163 17.41 -16.02 4.81
C PRO A 163 17.75 -14.68 5.51
N VAL A 164 16.82 -13.74 5.48
CA VAL A 164 17.03 -12.38 6.00
C VAL A 164 17.50 -12.35 7.46
N LYS A 165 16.98 -13.28 8.29
CA LYS A 165 17.41 -13.39 9.70
C LYS A 165 18.90 -13.75 9.83
N ALA A 166 19.41 -14.62 8.97
CA ALA A 166 20.83 -15.00 8.97
C ALA A 166 21.71 -13.84 8.47
N VAL A 167 21.26 -13.14 7.41
CA VAL A 167 21.97 -11.97 6.89
C VAL A 167 22.03 -10.84 7.93
N LEU A 168 20.91 -10.58 8.61
CA LEU A 168 20.86 -9.57 9.67
C LEU A 168 21.77 -9.93 10.86
N ALA A 169 21.77 -11.19 11.29
CA ALA A 169 22.65 -11.68 12.36
C ALA A 169 24.13 -11.53 11.99
N ASP A 170 24.49 -11.79 10.75
CA ASP A 170 25.85 -11.60 10.25
C ASP A 170 26.25 -10.11 10.23
N ALA A 171 25.34 -9.23 9.76
CA ALA A 171 25.55 -7.79 9.80
C ALA A 171 25.77 -7.27 11.24
N GLN A 172 24.95 -7.71 12.18
CA GLN A 172 25.06 -7.32 13.60
C GLN A 172 26.33 -7.86 14.27
N ALA A 173 26.82 -9.02 13.82
CA ALA A 173 28.08 -9.61 14.29
C ALA A 173 29.33 -9.01 13.60
N GLY A 174 29.17 -8.02 12.72
CA GLY A 174 30.27 -7.39 11.97
C GLY A 174 30.88 -8.29 10.89
N ARG A 175 30.18 -9.37 10.48
CA ARG A 175 30.64 -10.23 9.39
C ARG A 175 30.48 -9.55 8.04
N LYS A 176 31.36 -9.88 7.11
CA LYS A 176 31.32 -9.30 5.76
C LYS A 176 30.10 -9.80 4.98
N LEU A 177 29.30 -8.85 4.47
CA LEU A 177 28.20 -9.09 3.57
C LEU A 177 28.54 -8.64 2.14
N SER A 178 27.94 -9.28 1.16
CA SER A 178 27.96 -8.83 -0.24
C SER A 178 27.09 -7.60 -0.45
N ALA A 179 27.31 -6.85 -1.54
CA ALA A 179 26.46 -5.70 -1.91
C ALA A 179 25.00 -6.13 -2.09
N SER A 180 24.73 -7.34 -2.66
CA SER A 180 23.37 -7.87 -2.80
C SER A 180 22.68 -8.11 -1.47
N GLU A 181 23.38 -8.63 -0.46
CA GLU A 181 22.84 -8.86 0.88
C GLU A 181 22.56 -7.54 1.60
N TRP A 182 23.44 -6.54 1.46
CA TRP A 182 23.19 -5.20 1.95
C TRP A 182 21.95 -4.58 1.30
N LYS A 183 21.82 -4.73 -0.03
CA LYS A 183 20.65 -4.22 -0.77
C LYS A 183 19.35 -4.89 -0.31
N LEU A 184 19.35 -6.21 -0.08
CA LEU A 184 18.20 -6.92 0.49
C LEU A 184 17.82 -6.39 1.88
N LEU A 185 18.79 -6.07 2.75
CA LEU A 185 18.52 -5.42 4.04
C LEU A 185 18.01 -3.98 3.88
N GLY A 186 18.56 -3.20 2.96
CA GLY A 186 18.14 -1.82 2.69
C GLY A 186 16.71 -1.72 2.18
N PHE A 187 16.29 -2.69 1.36
CA PHE A 187 14.95 -2.77 0.79
C PHE A 187 14.02 -3.74 1.54
N TYR A 188 14.43 -4.27 2.68
CA TYR A 188 13.52 -5.03 3.52
C TYR A 188 12.32 -4.17 3.96
N GLY A 189 11.14 -4.76 3.99
CA GLY A 189 9.89 -4.09 4.38
C GLY A 189 9.79 -3.87 5.89
N TRP A 190 10.69 -3.06 6.45
CA TRP A 190 10.76 -2.76 7.89
C TRP A 190 9.45 -2.25 8.49
N ASP A 191 8.64 -1.59 7.67
CA ASP A 191 7.40 -0.95 8.10
C ASP A 191 6.20 -1.91 8.07
N THR A 192 6.27 -2.95 7.21
CA THR A 192 5.24 -3.99 7.07
C THR A 192 5.55 -5.25 7.88
N ASP A 193 6.74 -5.32 8.47
CA ASP A 193 7.13 -6.39 9.38
C ASP A 193 6.51 -6.18 10.78
N GLU A 194 5.70 -7.13 11.27
CA GLU A 194 5.09 -7.08 12.61
C GLU A 194 6.15 -7.37 13.69
N GLN A 195 7.22 -6.57 13.68
CA GLN A 195 8.31 -6.58 14.66
C GLN A 195 9.02 -7.94 14.84
N GLN A 196 9.02 -8.80 13.79
CA GLN A 196 9.67 -10.12 13.89
C GLN A 196 11.20 -10.05 13.90
N LEU A 197 11.80 -9.04 13.24
CA LEU A 197 13.25 -8.85 13.19
C LEU A 197 13.75 -7.93 14.29
N VAL A 198 12.99 -6.87 14.60
CA VAL A 198 13.36 -5.87 15.62
C VAL A 198 12.11 -5.15 16.13
N PRO A 199 12.02 -4.87 17.45
CA PRO A 199 10.96 -4.00 17.99
C PRO A 199 11.00 -2.61 17.35
N ALA A 200 9.83 -1.98 17.12
CA ALA A 200 9.73 -0.67 16.48
C ALA A 200 10.61 0.39 17.17
N SER A 201 10.65 0.42 18.50
CA SER A 201 11.49 1.34 19.28
C SER A 201 13.00 1.19 19.06
N GLN A 202 13.48 0.02 18.61
CA GLN A 202 14.89 -0.25 18.33
C GLN A 202 15.26 -0.08 16.85
N ARG A 203 14.26 0.07 15.98
CA ARG A 203 14.43 0.13 14.51
C ARG A 203 15.35 1.28 14.07
N PRO A 204 15.18 2.55 14.52
CA PRO A 204 16.04 3.64 14.09
C PRO A 204 17.52 3.40 14.41
N ALA A 205 17.82 2.91 15.62
CA ALA A 205 19.19 2.62 16.04
C ALA A 205 19.80 1.45 15.25
N LEU A 206 19.02 0.41 14.95
CA LEU A 206 19.46 -0.71 14.13
C LEU A 206 19.77 -0.24 12.71
N LEU A 207 18.85 0.48 12.07
CA LEU A 207 19.02 0.96 10.69
C LEU A 207 20.23 1.88 10.56
N ALA A 208 20.47 2.76 11.55
CA ALA A 208 21.67 3.61 11.58
C ALA A 208 22.97 2.80 11.65
N ARG A 209 23.02 1.73 12.47
CA ARG A 209 24.21 0.84 12.53
C ARG A 209 24.42 0.09 11.21
N LEU A 210 23.33 -0.41 10.59
CA LEU A 210 23.41 -1.06 9.29
C LEU A 210 23.89 -0.09 8.20
N ALA A 211 23.43 1.17 8.24
CA ALA A 211 23.86 2.21 7.33
C ALA A 211 25.37 2.49 7.43
N GLN A 212 25.91 2.55 8.66
CA GLN A 212 27.34 2.69 8.89
C GLN A 212 28.12 1.47 8.39
N ALA A 213 27.65 0.26 8.68
CA ALA A 213 28.33 -0.97 8.31
C ALA A 213 28.33 -1.24 6.79
N SER A 214 27.35 -0.74 6.05
CA SER A 214 27.26 -0.86 4.57
C SER A 214 28.04 0.23 3.81
N GLN A 215 28.56 1.24 4.49
CA GLN A 215 29.28 2.33 3.88
C GLN A 215 30.54 1.82 3.14
N GLY A 216 30.74 2.30 1.90
CA GLY A 216 31.85 1.88 1.05
C GLY A 216 31.68 0.50 0.38
N VAL A 217 30.59 -0.21 0.68
CA VAL A 217 30.20 -1.45 -0.03
C VAL A 217 29.07 -1.15 -1.03
N ASP A 218 28.05 -0.44 -0.59
CA ASP A 218 26.92 0.03 -1.39
C ASP A 218 26.42 1.35 -0.78
N ASP A 219 26.87 2.48 -1.34
CA ASP A 219 26.55 3.80 -0.81
C ASP A 219 25.09 4.19 -0.98
N ASP A 220 24.40 3.68 -2.00
CA ASP A 220 22.96 3.89 -2.19
C ASP A 220 22.15 3.17 -1.09
N THR A 221 22.52 1.93 -0.78
CA THR A 221 21.95 1.18 0.33
C THR A 221 22.26 1.81 1.68
N SER A 222 23.50 2.24 1.90
CA SER A 222 23.87 2.99 3.11
C SER A 222 23.00 4.24 3.29
N THR A 223 22.83 5.02 2.23
CA THR A 223 21.97 6.21 2.24
C THR A 223 20.51 5.86 2.52
N ARG A 224 19.98 4.81 1.87
CA ARG A 224 18.62 4.33 2.12
C ARG A 224 18.38 3.96 3.58
N LEU A 225 19.30 3.21 4.17
CA LEU A 225 19.23 2.82 5.58
C LEU A 225 19.26 4.03 6.52
N TRP A 226 20.08 5.07 6.21
CA TRP A 226 20.08 6.34 6.94
C TRP A 226 18.74 7.07 6.82
N LEU A 227 18.18 7.19 5.61
CA LEU A 227 16.87 7.82 5.39
C LEU A 227 15.76 7.08 6.12
N LYS A 228 15.73 5.74 6.07
CA LYS A 228 14.79 4.93 6.84
C LYS A 228 14.97 5.04 8.35
N ALA A 229 16.21 5.19 8.84
CA ALA A 229 16.46 5.43 10.26
C ALA A 229 15.90 6.78 10.73
N LEU A 230 16.02 7.82 9.90
CA LEU A 230 15.45 9.15 10.17
C LEU A 230 13.92 9.11 10.13
N ALA A 231 13.33 8.46 9.11
CA ALA A 231 11.90 8.35 8.92
C ALA A 231 11.20 7.55 10.06
N SER A 232 11.84 6.50 10.57
CA SER A 232 11.24 5.66 11.63
C SER A 232 11.34 6.24 13.05
N ALA A 233 11.90 7.42 13.23
CA ALA A 233 12.01 8.08 14.53
C ALA A 233 10.65 8.41 15.16
N GLY A 234 9.63 8.72 14.35
CA GLY A 234 8.26 9.00 14.79
C GLY A 234 7.51 7.78 15.38
N GLU A 235 8.03 6.57 15.21
CA GLU A 235 7.40 5.31 15.67
C GLU A 235 7.79 4.89 17.10
N GLY A 236 8.27 5.82 17.92
CA GLY A 236 8.61 5.59 19.34
C GLY A 236 10.09 5.28 19.60
N GLY A 237 10.95 5.31 18.58
CA GLY A 237 12.41 5.24 18.69
C GLY A 237 13.05 6.62 18.69
N GLN A 238 14.28 6.70 19.23
CA GLN A 238 15.07 7.94 19.11
C GLN A 238 15.71 8.03 17.72
N PRO A 239 15.61 9.19 17.04
CA PRO A 239 16.27 9.37 15.76
C PRO A 239 17.79 9.28 15.93
N PRO A 240 18.54 8.85 14.92
CA PRO A 240 19.98 8.93 14.93
C PRO A 240 20.42 10.39 15.07
N LYS A 241 21.55 10.63 15.74
CA LYS A 241 22.10 11.97 15.87
C LYS A 241 22.48 12.51 14.47
N ALA A 242 21.85 13.59 14.07
CA ALA A 242 22.11 14.27 12.80
C ALA A 242 23.40 15.11 12.91
N ASP A 243 24.56 14.47 12.78
CA ASP A 243 25.86 15.17 12.71
C ASP A 243 26.08 15.85 11.35
N ALA A 244 27.16 16.61 11.22
CA ALA A 244 27.47 17.32 9.98
C ALA A 244 27.71 16.38 8.80
N ALA A 245 28.25 15.19 9.01
CA ALA A 245 28.53 14.21 7.96
C ALA A 245 27.24 13.64 7.40
N LEU A 246 26.27 13.25 8.26
CA LEU A 246 24.97 12.77 7.84
C LEU A 246 24.19 13.86 7.09
N ARG A 247 24.18 15.10 7.60
CA ARG A 247 23.57 16.24 6.90
C ARG A 247 24.15 16.45 5.50
N ALA A 248 25.48 16.49 5.39
CA ALA A 248 26.15 16.66 4.11
C ALA A 248 25.84 15.50 3.13
N ARG A 249 25.75 14.26 3.62
CA ARG A 249 25.34 13.11 2.81
C ARG A 249 23.92 13.29 2.25
N ILE A 250 22.97 13.64 3.09
CA ILE A 250 21.57 13.84 2.65
C ILE A 250 21.47 15.03 1.68
N ASP A 251 22.16 16.13 1.96
CA ASP A 251 22.20 17.29 1.07
C ASP A 251 22.75 16.94 -0.32
N LYS A 252 23.82 16.14 -0.38
CA LYS A 252 24.38 15.64 -1.65
C LYS A 252 23.36 14.79 -2.41
N VAL A 253 22.68 13.88 -1.73
CA VAL A 253 21.66 13.02 -2.36
C VAL A 253 20.48 13.86 -2.88
N LEU A 254 19.99 14.82 -2.09
CA LEU A 254 18.89 15.69 -2.53
C LEU A 254 19.27 16.59 -3.70
N ALA A 255 20.54 16.97 -3.83
CA ALA A 255 21.03 17.78 -4.95
C ALA A 255 21.19 16.97 -6.24
N ASP A 256 21.49 15.67 -6.15
CA ASP A 256 21.72 14.79 -7.30
C ASP A 256 20.41 14.13 -7.75
N PRO A 257 19.96 14.38 -9.01
CA PRO A 257 18.73 13.77 -9.53
C PRO A 257 18.73 12.24 -9.55
N ALA A 258 19.86 11.60 -9.91
CA ALA A 258 19.95 10.15 -10.00
C ALA A 258 19.97 9.52 -8.60
N ALA A 259 20.80 10.05 -7.68
CA ALA A 259 20.88 9.57 -6.31
C ALA A 259 19.55 9.75 -5.55
N SER A 260 18.86 10.89 -5.72
CA SER A 260 17.54 11.10 -5.11
C SER A 260 16.48 10.17 -5.71
N ARG A 261 16.53 9.87 -7.02
CA ARG A 261 15.60 8.96 -7.69
C ARG A 261 15.68 7.52 -7.14
N VAL A 262 16.86 7.05 -6.76
CA VAL A 262 17.05 5.74 -6.09
C VAL A 262 16.35 5.69 -4.73
N GLN A 263 16.14 6.84 -4.07
CA GLN A 263 15.52 6.95 -2.75
C GLN A 263 14.09 7.51 -2.80
N VAL A 264 13.45 7.52 -3.96
CA VAL A 264 12.18 8.20 -4.20
C VAL A 264 11.09 7.80 -3.22
N ASP A 265 10.93 6.51 -2.97
CA ASP A 265 9.91 5.98 -2.08
C ASP A 265 10.09 6.47 -0.63
N VAL A 266 11.32 6.44 -0.10
CA VAL A 266 11.58 6.90 1.27
C VAL A 266 11.42 8.42 1.38
N ILE A 267 11.97 9.17 0.40
CA ILE A 267 11.87 10.64 0.41
C ILE A 267 10.42 11.09 0.25
N ALA A 268 9.66 10.51 -0.69
CA ALA A 268 8.28 10.93 -0.94
C ALA A 268 7.31 10.53 0.19
N ASN A 269 7.58 9.45 0.91
CA ASN A 269 6.70 9.01 1.99
C ASN A 269 7.05 9.58 3.37
N SER A 270 8.27 10.13 3.56
CA SER A 270 8.78 10.54 4.88
C SER A 270 9.54 11.86 4.86
N ALA A 271 9.27 12.76 3.91
CA ALA A 271 9.99 14.02 3.78
C ALA A 271 9.90 14.90 5.03
N ASP A 272 8.73 14.97 5.65
CA ASP A 272 8.46 15.74 6.86
C ASP A 272 9.16 15.14 8.08
N ASP A 273 9.12 13.82 8.28
CA ASP A 273 9.85 13.13 9.34
C ASP A 273 11.35 13.30 9.20
N ILE A 274 11.88 13.17 7.98
CA ILE A 274 13.29 13.41 7.66
C ILE A 274 13.67 14.87 7.99
N ALA A 275 12.82 15.83 7.62
CA ALA A 275 13.06 17.25 7.90
C ALA A 275 13.09 17.52 9.41
N VAL A 276 12.17 16.95 10.18
CA VAL A 276 12.13 17.08 11.64
C VAL A 276 13.32 16.39 12.30
N ALA A 277 13.68 15.20 11.86
CA ALA A 277 14.81 14.44 12.42
C ALA A 277 16.17 15.15 12.19
N LEU A 278 16.37 15.73 11.00
CA LEU A 278 17.59 16.45 10.65
C LEU A 278 17.63 17.88 11.21
N ALA A 279 16.50 18.56 11.32
CA ALA A 279 16.37 19.93 11.81
C ALA A 279 15.18 20.05 12.78
N PRO A 280 15.30 19.59 14.05
CA PRO A 280 14.20 19.46 14.99
C PRO A 280 13.56 20.80 15.40
N THR A 281 14.32 21.90 15.29
CA THR A 281 13.83 23.24 15.62
C THR A 281 13.41 23.98 14.36
N ALA A 282 12.19 24.57 14.37
CA ALA A 282 11.76 25.48 13.31
C ALA A 282 12.71 26.67 13.20
N GLY A 283 13.08 27.03 11.96
CA GLY A 283 14.02 28.12 11.72
C GLY A 283 14.74 28.03 10.37
N PRO A 284 15.77 28.84 10.13
CA PRO A 284 16.45 28.92 8.84
C PRO A 284 17.01 27.58 8.33
N ASP A 285 17.61 26.77 9.22
CA ASP A 285 18.17 25.47 8.84
C ASP A 285 17.09 24.50 8.34
N ARG A 286 15.94 24.41 9.07
CA ARG A 286 14.81 23.59 8.63
C ARG A 286 14.24 24.11 7.32
N GLN A 287 14.10 25.42 7.16
CA GLN A 287 13.58 26.02 5.94
C GLN A 287 14.50 25.75 4.72
N ALA A 288 15.82 25.84 4.92
CA ALA A 288 16.79 25.49 3.89
C ALA A 288 16.70 23.99 3.49
N LEU A 289 16.50 23.10 4.46
CA LEU A 289 16.29 21.66 4.19
C LEU A 289 14.97 21.41 3.47
N ILE A 290 13.87 22.04 3.90
CA ILE A 290 12.55 21.97 3.23
C ILE A 290 12.68 22.39 1.77
N THR A 291 13.43 23.48 1.47
CA THR A 291 13.66 23.93 0.10
C THR A 291 14.37 22.88 -0.75
N ARG A 292 15.36 22.16 -0.21
CA ARG A 292 16.07 21.09 -0.93
C ARG A 292 15.18 19.84 -1.13
N LEU A 293 14.41 19.45 -0.12
CA LEU A 293 13.44 18.35 -0.21
C LEU A 293 12.37 18.69 -1.26
N ASP A 294 11.79 19.90 -1.23
CA ASP A 294 10.78 20.34 -2.22
C ASP A 294 11.33 20.29 -3.65
N ALA A 295 12.58 20.70 -3.85
CA ALA A 295 13.23 20.64 -5.15
C ALA A 295 13.40 19.19 -5.65
N ALA A 296 13.74 18.22 -4.79
CA ALA A 296 13.80 16.81 -5.12
C ALA A 296 12.40 16.25 -5.45
N LEU A 297 11.40 16.56 -4.63
CA LEU A 297 10.01 16.14 -4.80
C LEU A 297 9.38 16.71 -6.09
N LYS A 298 9.71 17.94 -6.50
CA LYS A 298 9.32 18.49 -7.79
C LYS A 298 9.87 17.67 -8.96
N ARG A 299 11.11 17.19 -8.87
CA ARG A 299 11.69 16.31 -9.90
C ARG A 299 10.92 14.97 -9.96
N PHE A 300 10.59 14.37 -8.81
CA PHE A 300 9.78 13.14 -8.76
C PHE A 300 8.39 13.34 -9.34
N GLN A 301 7.75 14.45 -9.05
CA GLN A 301 6.43 14.78 -9.59
C GLN A 301 6.46 14.95 -11.12
N ALA A 302 7.57 15.40 -11.69
CA ALA A 302 7.78 15.56 -13.13
C ALA A 302 8.29 14.29 -13.82
N ASP A 303 8.73 13.27 -13.08
CA ASP A 303 9.29 12.03 -13.63
C ASP A 303 8.18 11.14 -14.23
N ALA A 304 8.15 11.06 -15.55
CA ALA A 304 7.17 10.25 -16.28
C ALA A 304 7.38 8.74 -16.11
N THR A 305 8.52 8.28 -15.58
CA THR A 305 8.79 6.87 -15.30
C THR A 305 8.14 6.41 -14.00
N LEU A 306 7.77 7.35 -13.13
CA LEU A 306 7.00 7.08 -11.91
C LEU A 306 5.51 6.93 -12.22
N SER A 307 4.84 6.08 -11.45
CA SER A 307 3.39 5.97 -11.55
C SER A 307 2.70 7.29 -11.18
N ARG A 308 1.45 7.46 -11.57
CA ARG A 308 0.65 8.62 -11.18
C ARG A 308 0.49 8.70 -9.66
N ALA A 309 0.35 7.56 -8.98
CA ALA A 309 0.26 7.51 -7.52
C ALA A 309 1.57 7.99 -6.86
N ASP A 310 2.74 7.57 -7.34
CA ASP A 310 4.04 8.02 -6.81
C ASP A 310 4.24 9.53 -7.02
N ARG A 311 3.82 10.05 -8.17
CA ARG A 311 3.86 11.50 -8.45
C ARG A 311 2.91 12.31 -7.56
N LEU A 312 1.72 11.77 -7.26
CA LEU A 312 0.79 12.35 -6.29
C LEU A 312 1.34 12.29 -4.86
N GLN A 313 2.04 11.20 -4.50
CA GLN A 313 2.71 11.09 -3.20
C GLN A 313 3.81 12.14 -3.05
N ALA A 314 4.61 12.39 -4.10
CA ALA A 314 5.60 13.47 -4.10
C ALA A 314 4.93 14.86 -3.93
N LEU A 315 3.77 15.08 -4.56
CA LEU A 315 3.00 16.32 -4.38
C LEU A 315 2.44 16.43 -2.95
N LEU A 316 1.94 15.33 -2.37
CA LEU A 316 1.51 15.29 -0.98
C LEU A 316 2.65 15.67 -0.04
N ALA A 317 3.82 15.09 -0.22
CA ALA A 317 5.00 15.41 0.60
C ALA A 317 5.37 16.91 0.54
N ARG A 318 5.23 17.54 -0.63
CA ARG A 318 5.43 19.00 -0.78
C ARG A 318 4.40 19.81 0.03
N VAL A 319 3.14 19.38 0.02
CA VAL A 319 2.09 19.99 0.85
C VAL A 319 2.40 19.80 2.34
N GLU A 320 2.84 18.60 2.77
CA GLU A 320 3.18 18.34 4.18
C GLU A 320 4.39 19.18 4.63
N LEU A 321 5.42 19.30 3.80
CA LEU A 321 6.56 20.17 4.09
C LEU A 321 6.15 21.65 4.20
N ALA A 322 5.30 22.14 3.31
CA ALA A 322 4.83 23.52 3.32
C ALA A 322 3.98 23.88 4.55
N ARG A 323 3.38 22.88 5.20
CA ARG A 323 2.59 23.05 6.42
C ARG A 323 3.27 22.56 7.70
N LEU A 324 4.52 22.09 7.62
CA LEU A 324 5.22 21.40 8.70
C LEU A 324 5.27 22.20 10.01
N ASP A 325 5.49 23.50 9.92
CA ASP A 325 5.58 24.41 11.07
C ASP A 325 4.21 25.08 11.43
N GLN A 326 3.11 24.68 10.78
CA GLN A 326 1.77 25.14 11.10
C GLN A 326 1.08 24.17 12.07
N PRO A 327 0.04 24.61 12.82
CA PRO A 327 -0.69 23.72 13.71
C PRO A 327 -1.22 22.49 12.98
N LYS A 328 -1.02 21.29 13.55
CA LYS A 328 -1.51 20.01 12.95
C LYS A 328 -3.04 20.00 12.77
N THR A 329 -3.75 20.78 13.59
CA THR A 329 -5.22 20.95 13.55
C THR A 329 -5.69 21.97 12.53
N GLU A 330 -4.75 22.69 11.86
CA GLU A 330 -5.12 23.68 10.84
C GLU A 330 -5.75 22.99 9.63
N LEU A 331 -7.01 23.30 9.38
CA LEU A 331 -7.78 22.72 8.27
C LEU A 331 -7.62 23.49 6.95
N ARG A 332 -7.13 24.71 7.01
CA ARG A 332 -6.87 25.58 5.85
C ARG A 332 -5.48 26.17 5.95
N PRO A 333 -4.45 25.33 5.75
CA PRO A 333 -3.06 25.77 5.90
C PRO A 333 -2.75 26.92 4.93
N LYS A 334 -1.89 27.82 5.36
CA LYS A 334 -1.34 28.88 4.49
C LYS A 334 -0.30 28.26 3.56
N LEU A 335 -0.67 28.06 2.31
CA LEU A 335 0.19 27.52 1.26
C LEU A 335 0.40 28.55 0.15
N ASP A 336 1.51 28.42 -0.55
CA ASP A 336 1.80 29.20 -1.75
C ASP A 336 0.66 29.04 -2.77
N PRO A 337 0.11 30.13 -3.35
CA PRO A 337 -0.93 30.05 -4.37
C PRO A 337 -0.56 29.19 -5.58
N ALA A 338 0.72 29.15 -5.97
CA ALA A 338 1.19 28.29 -7.05
C ALA A 338 1.08 26.81 -6.68
N LEU A 339 1.43 26.43 -5.43
CA LEU A 339 1.28 25.05 -4.96
C LEU A 339 -0.21 24.65 -4.90
N LEU A 340 -1.09 25.55 -4.45
CA LEU A 340 -2.54 25.28 -4.45
C LEU A 340 -3.09 25.08 -5.87
N ALA A 341 -2.66 25.90 -6.83
CA ALA A 341 -3.04 25.74 -8.25
C ALA A 341 -2.53 24.41 -8.81
N GLU A 342 -1.29 24.03 -8.47
CA GLU A 342 -0.68 22.77 -8.88
C GLU A 342 -1.45 21.56 -8.31
N VAL A 343 -1.84 21.58 -7.03
CA VAL A 343 -2.66 20.54 -6.39
C VAL A 343 -4.01 20.37 -7.11
N LYS A 344 -4.72 21.47 -7.41
CA LYS A 344 -5.99 21.43 -8.16
C LYS A 344 -5.79 20.85 -9.57
N ALA A 345 -4.77 21.31 -10.28
CA ALA A 345 -4.48 20.84 -11.61
C ALA A 345 -4.10 19.35 -11.64
N ALA A 346 -3.32 18.87 -10.66
CA ALA A 346 -2.95 17.46 -10.55
C ALA A 346 -4.17 16.58 -10.27
N ALA A 347 -5.07 17.00 -9.38
CA ALA A 347 -6.30 16.27 -9.07
C ALA A 347 -7.23 16.20 -10.29
N ALA A 348 -7.42 17.32 -11.00
CA ALA A 348 -8.25 17.36 -12.20
C ALA A 348 -7.71 16.45 -13.32
N ARG A 349 -6.40 16.50 -13.59
CA ARG A 349 -5.75 15.60 -14.55
C ARG A 349 -5.91 14.13 -14.15
N THR A 350 -5.75 13.83 -12.86
CA THR A 350 -5.91 12.47 -12.35
C THR A 350 -7.31 11.92 -12.60
N ASP A 351 -8.36 12.69 -12.33
CA ASP A 351 -9.74 12.27 -12.58
C ASP A 351 -10.02 12.05 -14.06
N GLN A 352 -9.46 12.91 -14.92
CA GLN A 352 -9.66 12.86 -16.37
C GLN A 352 -8.90 11.70 -17.04
N GLU A 353 -7.65 11.46 -16.65
CA GLU A 353 -6.74 10.57 -17.35
C GLU A 353 -6.72 9.13 -16.79
N ALA A 354 -7.06 8.93 -15.51
CA ALA A 354 -7.10 7.59 -14.93
C ALA A 354 -8.38 6.86 -15.36
N THR A 355 -8.26 6.00 -16.37
CA THR A 355 -9.38 5.22 -16.94
C THR A 355 -9.37 3.76 -16.50
N ASP A 356 -8.22 3.18 -16.21
CA ASP A 356 -8.11 1.84 -15.65
C ASP A 356 -8.70 1.78 -14.23
N GLY A 357 -9.49 0.75 -13.93
CA GLY A 357 -10.22 0.64 -12.66
C GLY A 357 -9.29 0.46 -11.46
N TYR A 358 -8.17 -0.23 -11.61
CA TYR A 358 -7.19 -0.42 -10.54
C TYR A 358 -6.39 0.87 -10.32
N GLU A 359 -5.88 1.47 -11.40
CA GLU A 359 -5.21 2.78 -11.29
C GLU A 359 -6.13 3.80 -10.65
N ARG A 360 -7.41 3.88 -11.09
CA ARG A 360 -8.37 4.82 -10.55
C ARG A 360 -8.61 4.65 -9.06
N GLN A 361 -8.74 3.39 -8.57
CA GLN A 361 -8.89 3.11 -7.13
C GLN A 361 -7.67 3.57 -6.33
N ALA A 362 -6.47 3.49 -6.89
CA ALA A 362 -5.25 3.97 -6.25
C ALA A 362 -5.16 5.50 -6.24
N VAL A 363 -5.35 6.15 -7.40
CA VAL A 363 -4.99 7.57 -7.56
C VAL A 363 -6.08 8.55 -7.13
N ILE A 364 -7.38 8.20 -7.20
CA ILE A 364 -8.47 9.10 -6.80
C ILE A 364 -8.43 9.38 -5.30
N THR A 365 -8.19 8.34 -4.49
CA THR A 365 -8.06 8.51 -3.04
C THR A 365 -6.83 9.34 -2.68
N SER A 366 -5.71 9.14 -3.38
CA SER A 366 -4.50 9.93 -3.20
C SER A 366 -4.72 11.40 -3.58
N ALA A 367 -5.34 11.68 -4.73
CA ALA A 367 -5.65 13.04 -5.17
C ALA A 367 -6.61 13.77 -4.20
N ALA A 368 -7.67 13.07 -3.74
CA ALA A 368 -8.60 13.62 -2.76
C ALA A 368 -7.91 13.90 -1.42
N HIS A 369 -6.96 13.04 -1.01
CA HIS A 369 -6.17 13.24 0.20
C HIS A 369 -5.29 14.49 0.08
N VAL A 370 -4.55 14.64 -1.03
CA VAL A 370 -3.73 15.83 -1.29
C VAL A 370 -4.57 17.10 -1.26
N LEU A 371 -5.74 17.12 -1.92
CA LEU A 371 -6.69 18.24 -1.86
C LEU A 371 -7.09 18.59 -0.42
N GLY A 372 -7.48 17.58 0.38
CA GLY A 372 -7.85 17.78 1.78
C GLY A 372 -6.69 18.31 2.62
N ARG A 373 -5.46 17.76 2.44
CA ARG A 373 -4.26 18.23 3.14
C ARG A 373 -3.88 19.67 2.76
N ALA A 374 -4.18 20.07 1.53
CA ALA A 374 -4.01 21.45 1.07
C ALA A 374 -5.15 22.40 1.53
N GLY A 375 -6.15 21.91 2.28
CA GLY A 375 -7.29 22.71 2.74
C GLY A 375 -8.40 22.91 1.69
N LEU A 376 -8.31 22.21 0.55
CA LEU A 376 -9.25 22.26 -0.58
C LEU A 376 -10.38 21.23 -0.39
N TRP A 377 -11.09 21.32 0.74
CA TRP A 377 -12.08 20.31 1.17
C TRP A 377 -13.24 20.12 0.20
N THR A 378 -13.73 21.22 -0.38
CA THR A 378 -14.82 21.18 -1.36
C THR A 378 -14.41 20.44 -2.63
N ASP A 379 -13.20 20.70 -3.12
CA ASP A 379 -12.65 20.01 -4.29
C ASP A 379 -12.42 18.52 -4.00
N SER A 380 -11.94 18.17 -2.79
CA SER A 380 -11.78 16.79 -2.33
C SER A 380 -13.11 16.04 -2.29
N ASP A 381 -14.15 16.63 -1.68
CA ASP A 381 -15.48 16.03 -1.59
C ASP A 381 -16.12 15.87 -2.97
N ALA A 382 -15.97 16.85 -3.86
CA ALA A 382 -16.48 16.78 -5.23
C ALA A 382 -15.85 15.63 -6.01
N LEU A 383 -14.52 15.49 -5.96
CA LEU A 383 -13.79 14.42 -6.62
C LEU A 383 -14.23 13.03 -6.10
N LEU A 384 -14.33 12.86 -4.79
CA LEU A 384 -14.76 11.59 -4.17
C LEU A 384 -16.19 11.23 -4.58
N LYS A 385 -17.15 12.20 -4.49
CA LYS A 385 -18.55 11.99 -4.86
C LYS A 385 -18.71 11.62 -6.34
N ALA A 386 -18.01 12.31 -7.24
CA ALA A 386 -18.03 12.01 -8.68
C ALA A 386 -17.42 10.64 -9.02
N SER A 387 -16.61 10.08 -8.13
CA SER A 387 -15.92 8.80 -8.34
C SER A 387 -16.64 7.61 -7.70
N LEU A 388 -17.68 7.79 -6.88
CA LEU A 388 -18.38 6.69 -6.20
C LEU A 388 -18.90 5.61 -7.16
N ALA A 389 -19.55 6.03 -8.26
CA ALA A 389 -20.12 5.11 -9.25
C ALA A 389 -19.06 4.44 -10.14
N LYS A 390 -17.84 4.99 -10.16
CA LYS A 390 -16.71 4.48 -10.97
C LYS A 390 -15.77 3.58 -10.16
N SER A 391 -15.94 3.51 -8.83
CA SER A 391 -15.09 2.73 -7.94
C SER A 391 -15.67 1.33 -7.77
N HIS A 392 -14.81 0.31 -7.85
CA HIS A 392 -15.17 -1.07 -7.49
C HIS A 392 -15.20 -1.30 -5.96
N SER A 393 -14.81 -0.31 -5.16
CA SER A 393 -14.84 -0.31 -3.69
C SER A 393 -15.31 1.04 -3.15
N PRO A 394 -16.57 1.46 -3.47
CA PRO A 394 -17.05 2.81 -3.17
C PRO A 394 -17.09 3.12 -1.66
N TYR A 395 -17.22 2.10 -0.81
CA TYR A 395 -17.17 2.25 0.64
C TYR A 395 -15.85 2.85 1.15
N TYR A 396 -14.75 2.65 0.43
CA TYR A 396 -13.47 3.28 0.76
C TYR A 396 -13.55 4.80 0.55
N LEU A 397 -14.11 5.25 -0.57
CA LEU A 397 -14.34 6.67 -0.86
C LEU A 397 -15.33 7.30 0.11
N MET A 398 -16.40 6.55 0.49
CA MET A 398 -17.38 7.00 1.50
C MET A 398 -16.73 7.22 2.86
N SER A 399 -15.79 6.35 3.27
CA SER A 399 -15.01 6.56 4.49
C SER A 399 -14.18 7.85 4.46
N TYR A 400 -13.60 8.20 3.31
CA TYR A 400 -12.91 9.49 3.12
C TYR A 400 -13.87 10.69 3.20
N LEU A 401 -15.05 10.60 2.58
CA LEU A 401 -16.11 11.63 2.71
C LEU A 401 -16.54 11.81 4.17
N GLY A 402 -16.71 10.70 4.92
CA GLY A 402 -16.98 10.73 6.36
C GLY A 402 -15.86 11.44 7.13
N GLY A 403 -14.59 11.12 6.83
CA GLY A 403 -13.43 11.76 7.43
C GLY A 403 -13.33 13.27 7.14
N ASN A 404 -13.59 13.65 5.89
CA ASN A 404 -13.63 15.07 5.49
C ASN A 404 -14.74 15.84 6.20
N ALA A 405 -15.95 15.28 6.24
CA ALA A 405 -17.08 15.89 6.93
C ALA A 405 -16.83 16.04 8.44
N ARG A 406 -16.28 14.98 9.09
CA ARG A 406 -15.92 15.00 10.51
C ARG A 406 -14.92 16.11 10.84
N LYS A 407 -13.83 16.21 10.07
CA LYS A 407 -12.82 17.27 10.27
C LYS A 407 -13.41 18.68 10.17
N GLN A 408 -14.41 18.86 9.32
CA GLN A 408 -15.07 20.14 9.10
C GLN A 408 -16.27 20.40 10.04
N GLY A 409 -16.52 19.53 11.03
CA GLY A 409 -17.62 19.66 11.99
C GLY A 409 -19.02 19.39 11.41
N ARG A 410 -19.10 18.79 10.22
CA ARG A 410 -20.37 18.42 9.57
C ARG A 410 -20.85 17.07 10.09
N THR A 411 -21.29 17.05 11.35
CA THR A 411 -21.56 15.84 12.15
C THR A 411 -22.48 14.83 11.44
N GLU A 412 -23.71 15.23 11.06
CA GLU A 412 -24.68 14.32 10.45
C GLU A 412 -24.21 13.80 9.09
N GLU A 413 -23.53 14.62 8.30
CA GLU A 413 -22.97 14.18 7.03
C GLU A 413 -21.84 13.15 7.26
N ALA A 414 -20.99 13.37 8.27
CA ALA A 414 -19.94 12.42 8.64
C ALA A 414 -20.51 11.07 9.06
N LEU A 415 -21.49 11.06 9.96
CA LEU A 415 -22.12 9.84 10.45
C LEU A 415 -22.82 9.07 9.33
N ARG A 416 -23.53 9.78 8.44
CA ARG A 416 -24.17 9.17 7.27
C ARG A 416 -23.15 8.47 6.36
N TRP A 417 -22.03 9.13 6.03
CA TRP A 417 -21.02 8.55 5.16
C TRP A 417 -20.31 7.35 5.81
N TYR A 418 -20.01 7.39 7.11
CA TYR A 418 -19.43 6.24 7.81
C TYR A 418 -20.41 5.06 7.91
N GLU A 419 -21.70 5.32 8.12
CA GLU A 419 -22.74 4.28 8.12
C GLU A 419 -22.86 3.63 6.74
N GLU A 420 -22.92 4.43 5.66
CA GLU A 420 -22.93 3.94 4.28
C GLU A 420 -21.67 3.12 3.96
N ALA A 421 -20.50 3.59 4.39
CA ALA A 421 -19.26 2.85 4.21
C ALA A 421 -19.30 1.49 4.92
N PHE A 422 -19.80 1.42 6.15
CA PHE A 422 -19.99 0.16 6.88
C PHE A 422 -20.99 -0.75 6.17
N ASN A 423 -22.17 -0.23 5.82
CA ASN A 423 -23.24 -1.04 5.22
C ASN A 423 -22.85 -1.64 3.85
N ARG A 424 -22.05 -0.90 3.06
CA ARG A 424 -21.60 -1.33 1.73
C ARG A 424 -20.26 -2.03 1.71
N SER A 425 -19.54 -2.10 2.85
CA SER A 425 -18.25 -2.77 2.90
C SER A 425 -18.38 -4.29 2.68
N GLU A 426 -17.42 -4.84 1.96
CA GLU A 426 -17.34 -6.25 1.58
C GLU A 426 -16.18 -6.92 2.30
N GLY A 427 -16.34 -8.19 2.64
CA GLY A 427 -15.35 -9.00 3.36
C GLY A 427 -15.39 -8.81 4.89
N PRO A 428 -15.21 -9.92 5.66
CA PRO A 428 -15.41 -9.91 7.11
C PRO A 428 -14.48 -8.93 7.83
N ALA A 429 -13.20 -8.96 7.55
CA ALA A 429 -12.23 -8.07 8.21
C ALA A 429 -12.47 -6.59 7.85
N THR A 430 -12.90 -6.30 6.61
CA THR A 430 -13.24 -4.94 6.17
C THR A 430 -14.51 -4.46 6.86
N ARG A 431 -15.55 -5.29 7.00
CA ARG A 431 -16.77 -4.92 7.72
C ARG A 431 -16.48 -4.57 9.19
N LEU A 432 -15.64 -5.34 9.87
CA LEU A 432 -15.20 -5.02 11.23
C LEU A 432 -14.43 -3.69 11.30
N GLN A 433 -13.56 -3.40 10.35
CA GLN A 433 -12.80 -2.16 10.31
C GLN A 433 -13.68 -0.94 10.05
N TRP A 434 -14.54 -0.98 9.04
CA TRP A 434 -15.41 0.16 8.70
C TRP A 434 -16.49 0.38 9.74
N GLY A 435 -17.05 -0.69 10.31
CA GLY A 435 -17.98 -0.61 11.44
C GLY A 435 -17.33 -0.03 12.70
N SER A 436 -16.07 -0.40 13.00
CA SER A 436 -15.29 0.21 14.09
C SER A 436 -15.08 1.72 13.88
N ASN A 437 -14.86 2.16 12.63
CA ASN A 437 -14.75 3.59 12.31
C ASN A 437 -16.08 4.32 12.48
N TYR A 438 -17.19 3.70 12.07
CA TYR A 438 -18.54 4.25 12.27
C TYR A 438 -18.89 4.37 13.76
N LEU A 439 -18.66 3.30 14.55
CA LEU A 439 -18.87 3.33 16.00
C LEU A 439 -18.04 4.42 16.66
N GLY A 440 -16.76 4.53 16.29
CA GLY A 440 -15.89 5.58 16.81
C GLY A 440 -16.39 6.99 16.52
N ALA A 441 -16.92 7.21 15.31
CA ALA A 441 -17.52 8.49 14.94
C ALA A 441 -18.80 8.78 15.75
N LEU A 442 -19.64 7.77 16.01
CA LEU A 442 -20.84 7.92 16.85
C LEU A 442 -20.46 8.30 18.30
N VAL A 443 -19.53 7.58 18.90
CA VAL A 443 -19.07 7.84 20.27
C VAL A 443 -18.45 9.23 20.42
N GLU A 444 -17.72 9.69 19.40
CA GLU A 444 -17.06 11.00 19.41
C GLU A 444 -18.05 12.15 19.15
N LEU A 445 -18.91 12.01 18.14
CA LEU A 445 -19.72 13.12 17.61
C LEU A 445 -21.10 13.21 18.25
N THR A 446 -21.67 12.07 18.68
CA THR A 446 -23.02 11.99 19.28
C THR A 446 -23.04 11.04 20.47
N PRO A 447 -22.21 11.25 21.52
CA PRO A 447 -22.08 10.33 22.65
C PRO A 447 -23.38 10.12 23.43
N GLN A 448 -24.35 11.01 23.31
CA GLN A 448 -25.67 10.92 23.96
C GLN A 448 -26.65 10.00 23.21
N ASP A 449 -26.39 9.64 21.94
CA ASP A 449 -27.23 8.73 21.16
C ASP A 449 -26.92 7.25 21.50
N SER A 450 -27.27 6.86 22.72
CA SER A 450 -26.99 5.53 23.24
C SER A 450 -27.64 4.43 22.40
N ALA A 451 -28.79 4.67 21.82
CA ALA A 451 -29.50 3.69 21.01
C ALA A 451 -28.76 3.37 19.71
N ARG A 452 -28.25 4.40 19.03
CA ARG A 452 -27.48 4.24 17.78
C ARG A 452 -26.12 3.61 18.02
N ILE A 453 -25.43 3.99 19.12
CA ILE A 453 -24.15 3.43 19.52
C ILE A 453 -24.30 1.95 19.87
N GLU A 454 -25.31 1.57 20.68
CA GLU A 454 -25.58 0.18 21.05
C GLU A 454 -25.93 -0.67 19.81
N LYS A 455 -26.75 -0.16 18.91
CA LYS A 455 -27.09 -0.83 17.65
C LYS A 455 -25.85 -1.10 16.80
N ALA A 456 -24.99 -0.10 16.60
CA ALA A 456 -23.77 -0.26 15.82
C ALA A 456 -22.79 -1.26 16.47
N ALA A 457 -22.62 -1.20 17.78
CA ALA A 457 -21.81 -2.15 18.53
C ALA A 457 -22.35 -3.59 18.44
N SER A 458 -23.66 -3.77 18.61
CA SER A 458 -24.31 -5.08 18.48
C SER A 458 -24.14 -5.68 17.07
N GLN A 459 -24.24 -4.85 16.02
CA GLN A 459 -23.99 -5.29 14.65
C GLN A 459 -22.54 -5.76 14.47
N LEU A 460 -21.55 -5.04 15.03
CA LEU A 460 -20.14 -5.45 14.99
C LEU A 460 -19.88 -6.77 15.69
N LEU A 461 -20.49 -7.00 16.86
CA LEU A 461 -20.39 -8.30 17.56
C LEU A 461 -21.01 -9.43 16.73
N ALA A 462 -22.12 -9.16 16.04
CA ALA A 462 -22.75 -10.13 15.13
C ALA A 462 -21.90 -10.41 13.88
N GLU A 463 -21.16 -9.44 13.35
CA GLU A 463 -20.18 -9.68 12.27
C GLU A 463 -18.99 -10.51 12.79
N ALA A 464 -18.48 -10.22 14.00
CA ALA A 464 -17.40 -10.98 14.60
C ALA A 464 -17.78 -12.45 14.87
N GLU A 465 -19.05 -12.72 15.18
CA GLU A 465 -19.56 -14.09 15.39
C GLU A 465 -19.49 -14.95 14.12
N LYS A 466 -19.65 -14.32 12.95
CA LYS A 466 -19.65 -15.01 11.65
C LYS A 466 -18.24 -15.27 11.11
N ASP A 467 -17.23 -14.52 11.57
CA ASP A 467 -15.87 -14.56 11.04
C ASP A 467 -14.93 -15.35 11.95
N LYS A 468 -14.47 -16.52 11.48
CA LYS A 468 -13.44 -17.30 12.19
C LYS A 468 -12.09 -16.58 12.33
N GLY A 469 -11.85 -15.52 11.57
CA GLY A 469 -10.67 -14.66 11.65
C GLY A 469 -10.84 -13.42 12.51
N ALA A 470 -12.00 -13.23 13.17
CA ALA A 470 -12.34 -12.00 13.89
C ALA A 470 -11.34 -11.63 15.01
N PHE A 471 -10.69 -12.61 15.60
CA PHE A 471 -9.78 -12.40 16.75
C PHE A 471 -8.30 -12.41 16.36
N TYR A 472 -8.00 -12.24 15.07
CA TYR A 472 -6.65 -12.15 14.54
C TYR A 472 -6.39 -10.80 13.87
N GLU A 473 -5.16 -10.33 13.95
CA GLU A 473 -4.59 -9.20 13.21
C GLU A 473 -5.51 -7.97 13.07
N ARG A 474 -5.85 -7.58 11.84
CA ARG A 474 -6.64 -6.38 11.53
C ARG A 474 -8.06 -6.46 12.15
N SER A 475 -8.68 -7.63 12.11
CA SER A 475 -10.00 -7.86 12.72
C SER A 475 -9.94 -7.69 14.23
N ALA A 476 -8.97 -8.34 14.89
CA ALA A 476 -8.77 -8.22 16.33
C ALA A 476 -8.47 -6.76 16.75
N ARG A 477 -7.60 -6.06 16.03
CA ARG A 477 -7.32 -4.64 16.29
C ARG A 477 -8.57 -3.77 16.17
N SER A 478 -9.43 -4.04 15.18
CA SER A 478 -10.70 -3.33 15.01
C SER A 478 -11.65 -3.57 16.19
N LEU A 479 -11.78 -4.82 16.65
CA LEU A 479 -12.60 -5.16 17.80
C LEU A 479 -12.03 -4.59 19.12
N GLN A 480 -10.72 -4.63 19.32
CA GLN A 480 -10.05 -4.00 20.48
C GLN A 480 -10.31 -2.49 20.52
N LYS A 481 -10.28 -1.82 19.35
CA LYS A 481 -10.64 -0.41 19.23
C LYS A 481 -12.11 -0.18 19.63
N VAL A 482 -13.04 -1.04 19.18
CA VAL A 482 -14.45 -1.02 19.60
C VAL A 482 -14.57 -1.13 21.11
N GLY A 483 -13.91 -2.13 21.72
CA GLY A 483 -13.91 -2.33 23.17
C GLY A 483 -13.41 -1.11 23.95
N SER A 484 -12.29 -0.54 23.50
CA SER A 484 -11.71 0.67 24.12
C SER A 484 -12.63 1.88 24.02
N GLN A 485 -13.27 2.08 22.85
CA GLN A 485 -14.21 3.17 22.63
C GLN A 485 -15.46 3.05 23.50
N LEU A 486 -16.05 1.85 23.62
CA LEU A 486 -17.21 1.60 24.47
C LEU A 486 -16.87 1.73 25.96
N THR A 487 -15.69 1.29 26.37
CA THR A 487 -15.23 1.45 27.76
C THR A 487 -15.04 2.93 28.11
N ALA A 488 -14.42 3.70 27.22
CA ALA A 488 -14.26 5.15 27.38
C ALA A 488 -15.61 5.89 27.38
N TRP A 489 -16.55 5.50 26.51
CA TRP A 489 -17.90 6.06 26.46
C TRP A 489 -18.66 5.88 27.78
N ASN A 490 -18.44 4.77 28.47
CA ASN A 490 -19.06 4.51 29.77
C ASN A 490 -18.15 4.86 30.98
N ALA A 491 -17.09 5.64 30.80
CA ALA A 491 -16.14 5.89 31.89
C ALA A 491 -16.78 6.48 33.17
N LYS A 492 -17.89 7.23 33.02
CA LYS A 492 -18.67 7.78 34.14
C LYS A 492 -19.86 6.91 34.58
N GLY A 493 -20.03 5.73 34.01
CA GLY A 493 -21.11 4.80 34.36
C GLY A 493 -22.48 5.12 33.75
N GLN A 494 -22.59 6.15 32.95
CA GLN A 494 -23.88 6.65 32.40
C GLN A 494 -24.53 5.71 31.39
N HIS A 495 -23.76 4.74 30.84
CA HIS A 495 -24.21 3.80 29.82
C HIS A 495 -24.06 2.34 30.28
N ALA A 496 -24.13 2.11 31.61
CA ALA A 496 -23.90 0.80 32.21
C ALA A 496 -24.86 -0.28 31.69
N ASP A 497 -26.14 0.05 31.49
CA ASP A 497 -27.14 -0.89 30.97
C ASP A 497 -26.88 -1.31 29.53
N SER A 498 -26.48 -0.37 28.67
CA SER A 498 -26.05 -0.67 27.30
C SER A 498 -24.83 -1.59 27.28
N LEU A 499 -23.81 -1.28 28.08
CA LEU A 499 -22.64 -2.14 28.21
C LEU A 499 -22.95 -3.52 28.78
N LYS A 500 -23.90 -3.64 29.70
CA LYS A 500 -24.34 -4.93 30.25
C LYS A 500 -24.94 -5.81 29.15
N ARG A 501 -25.80 -5.24 28.28
CA ARG A 501 -26.39 -5.97 27.15
C ARG A 501 -25.34 -6.38 26.13
N LEU A 502 -24.42 -5.47 25.78
CA LEU A 502 -23.33 -5.76 24.84
C LEU A 502 -22.37 -6.82 25.39
N ARG A 503 -22.08 -6.82 26.69
CA ARG A 503 -21.29 -7.89 27.35
C ARG A 503 -21.97 -9.24 27.25
N ALA A 504 -23.28 -9.31 27.54
CA ALA A 504 -24.02 -10.55 27.44
C ALA A 504 -24.00 -11.11 25.99
N GLN A 505 -24.09 -10.23 24.99
CA GLN A 505 -23.93 -10.63 23.59
C GLN A 505 -22.50 -11.12 23.30
N LEU A 506 -21.48 -10.39 23.74
CA LEU A 506 -20.06 -10.75 23.59
C LEU A 506 -19.74 -12.09 24.25
N ASP A 507 -20.25 -12.34 25.45
CA ASP A 507 -20.07 -13.62 26.16
C ASP A 507 -20.60 -14.79 25.30
N GLY A 508 -21.74 -14.60 24.63
CA GLY A 508 -22.28 -15.56 23.67
C GLY A 508 -21.38 -15.81 22.47
N VAL A 509 -20.73 -14.75 21.95
CA VAL A 509 -19.74 -14.87 20.85
C VAL A 509 -18.48 -15.59 21.32
N CYS A 510 -17.98 -15.26 22.51
CA CYS A 510 -16.77 -15.85 23.08
C CYS A 510 -16.95 -17.33 23.43
N ALA A 511 -18.15 -17.73 23.88
CA ALA A 511 -18.47 -19.13 24.19
C ALA A 511 -18.38 -20.06 22.96
N LYS A 512 -18.53 -19.50 21.74
CA LYS A 512 -18.46 -20.23 20.48
C LYS A 512 -17.02 -20.39 19.93
N GLN A 513 -16.03 -19.72 20.57
CA GLN A 513 -14.64 -19.83 20.14
C GLN A 513 -14.03 -21.15 20.60
N SER A 514 -13.52 -21.94 19.67
CA SER A 514 -12.88 -23.23 19.93
C SER A 514 -11.42 -23.10 20.36
N GLU A 515 -10.71 -22.08 19.86
CA GLU A 515 -9.30 -21.84 20.17
C GLU A 515 -9.16 -21.02 21.45
N ALA A 516 -8.30 -21.44 22.37
CA ALA A 516 -8.08 -20.75 23.66
C ALA A 516 -7.56 -19.32 23.46
N SER A 517 -6.71 -19.11 22.44
CA SER A 517 -6.20 -17.78 22.06
C SER A 517 -7.31 -16.83 21.64
N ASP A 518 -8.24 -17.29 20.79
CA ASP A 518 -9.34 -16.49 20.28
C ASP A 518 -10.31 -16.12 21.39
N LYS A 519 -10.60 -17.11 22.26
CA LYS A 519 -11.43 -16.91 23.43
C LYS A 519 -10.83 -15.86 24.37
N ALA A 520 -9.52 -15.92 24.63
CA ALA A 520 -8.84 -14.94 25.48
C ALA A 520 -8.90 -13.51 24.90
N VAL A 521 -8.68 -13.35 23.59
CA VAL A 521 -8.82 -12.04 22.91
C VAL A 521 -10.25 -11.54 22.99
N CYS A 522 -11.23 -12.42 22.69
CA CYS A 522 -12.66 -12.10 22.75
C CYS A 522 -13.07 -11.62 24.14
N GLU A 523 -12.81 -12.40 25.18
CA GLU A 523 -13.14 -12.07 26.58
C GLU A 523 -12.45 -10.80 27.08
N GLY A 524 -11.31 -10.43 26.49
CA GLY A 524 -10.56 -9.22 26.79
C GLY A 524 -11.21 -7.93 26.30
N LEU A 525 -12.10 -7.98 25.28
CA LEU A 525 -12.57 -6.79 24.55
C LEU A 525 -13.30 -5.75 25.39
N LEU A 526 -14.12 -6.16 26.36
CA LEU A 526 -14.90 -5.27 27.23
C LEU A 526 -14.51 -5.40 28.72
N LYS A 527 -13.38 -6.02 29.04
CA LYS A 527 -12.85 -6.02 30.41
C LYS A 527 -12.38 -4.61 30.76
N LYS A 528 -12.69 -4.15 32.00
CA LYS A 528 -12.05 -2.95 32.53
C LYS A 528 -10.57 -3.26 32.69
N GLY A 529 -9.68 -2.45 32.11
CA GLY A 529 -8.26 -2.46 32.42
C GLY A 529 -8.00 -2.05 33.86
#